data_867974feafd4d35f3bf74a5e62729a19
#
_entry.id   867974feafd4d35f3bf74a5e62729a19
#
_cell.length_a   1.000
_cell.length_b   1.000
_cell.length_c   1.000
_cell.angle_alpha   90.00
_cell.angle_beta   90.00
_cell.angle_gamma   90.00
#
_symmetry.space_group_name_H-M   'P 1'
#
loop_
_entity.id
_entity.type
_entity.pdbx_description
1 polymer ?
#
loop_
_entity_poly.entity_id
_entity_poly.type
_entity_poly.pdbx_seq_one_letter_code
_entity_poly.pdbx_strand_id
1 'polypeptide(L)'
;MLYATTRTKTDTYTAHRALMEDRTPGGGFYVPFRMPQVDMQKIRKGTFCDAVAEILNLFFSSGITAWDVECCIGKSAAKVIAMPHRVLLLQLWSNPKGEYSYICDRLFEKLCGDKPGAVSNWADIVIRISVLFGIYTLLLKMGIDSFDLTVNVGDFSTPLAAWYARKLGLPVGMIVCACNDNSAAWDFIHRGELNTAMTKVETVTPELDVSNPTGLERLIYEVFGTDEVKKYLEASSKKRLYQIRPDMIEKIGQGMYVSVVGKNRIEAVVSSVYRSNGVILDPYAAVSYGSLQDYRAKTGESCPTVLLWERNPVHFLKTVQDATGLTKNEIEKIINQV
;
A
#
# COMPACT_ATOMS: atom_id res chain seq x y z
N MET A 1 12.75 20.47 1.62
CA MET A 1 13.05 19.32 2.50
C MET A 1 14.36 18.67 2.05
N LEU A 2 15.17 18.07 2.96
CA LEU A 2 16.37 17.30 2.62
C LEU A 2 16.07 15.80 2.70
N TYR A 3 16.75 15.05 1.86
CA TYR A 3 16.67 13.59 1.78
C TYR A 3 18.03 12.97 2.06
N ALA A 4 18.01 11.78 2.63
CA ALA A 4 19.15 10.90 2.83
C ALA A 4 19.06 9.70 1.87
N THR A 5 20.01 8.79 1.95
CA THR A 5 20.00 7.51 1.25
C THR A 5 20.02 6.36 2.22
N THR A 6 19.42 5.24 1.86
CA THR A 6 19.45 4.02 2.67
C THR A 6 20.85 3.43 2.86
N ARG A 7 21.83 3.80 2.05
CA ARG A 7 23.15 3.13 1.98
C ARG A 7 24.32 3.90 2.59
N THR A 8 24.17 5.21 2.83
CA THR A 8 25.20 6.03 3.49
C THR A 8 24.58 6.88 4.58
N LYS A 9 25.40 7.31 5.56
CA LYS A 9 24.95 8.15 6.68
C LYS A 9 25.17 9.65 6.42
N THR A 10 25.96 10.00 5.42
CA THR A 10 26.50 11.36 5.23
C THR A 10 25.88 12.10 4.06
N ASP A 11 25.38 11.36 3.06
CA ASP A 11 24.91 11.97 1.83
C ASP A 11 23.52 12.53 1.99
N THR A 12 23.36 13.77 1.55
CA THR A 12 22.07 14.47 1.53
C THR A 12 21.72 14.94 0.13
N TYR A 13 20.43 14.96 -0.17
CA TYR A 13 19.89 15.26 -1.49
C TYR A 13 18.72 16.23 -1.40
N THR A 14 18.45 16.92 -2.50
CA THR A 14 17.29 17.83 -2.60
C THR A 14 15.99 17.05 -2.82
N ALA A 15 14.86 17.68 -2.49
CA ALA A 15 13.54 17.16 -2.76
C ALA A 15 13.31 16.92 -4.26
N HIS A 16 13.86 17.79 -5.11
CA HIS A 16 13.77 17.64 -6.56
C HIS A 16 14.42 16.32 -7.05
N ARG A 17 15.60 15.98 -6.53
CA ARG A 17 16.24 14.70 -6.88
C ARG A 17 15.44 13.50 -6.39
N ALA A 18 14.95 13.53 -5.16
CA ALA A 18 14.11 12.45 -4.61
C ALA A 18 12.78 12.28 -5.37
N LEU A 19 12.29 13.35 -6.00
CA LEU A 19 11.11 13.35 -6.85
C LEU A 19 11.39 12.73 -8.23
N MET A 20 12.55 13.08 -8.83
CA MET A 20 12.84 12.76 -10.24
C MET A 20 13.65 11.47 -10.43
N GLU A 21 14.40 11.05 -9.42
CA GLU A 21 15.32 9.92 -9.52
C GLU A 21 14.82 8.74 -8.68
N ASP A 22 15.00 7.54 -9.21
CA ASP A 22 14.64 6.31 -8.53
C ASP A 22 15.58 5.98 -7.39
N ARG A 23 16.87 6.16 -7.63
CA ARG A 23 17.97 5.83 -6.72
C ARG A 23 18.99 6.95 -6.66
N THR A 24 19.65 7.01 -5.52
CA THR A 24 20.81 7.88 -5.35
C THR A 24 22.00 7.37 -6.20
N PRO A 25 23.00 8.21 -6.49
CA PRO A 25 24.19 7.79 -7.26
C PRO A 25 24.89 6.55 -6.68
N GLY A 26 24.83 6.35 -5.35
CA GLY A 26 25.32 5.16 -4.67
C GLY A 26 24.37 3.94 -4.72
N GLY A 27 23.29 4.02 -5.51
CA GLY A 27 22.33 2.94 -5.73
C GLY A 27 21.32 2.74 -4.60
N GLY A 28 21.39 3.52 -3.51
CA GLY A 28 20.42 3.49 -2.41
C GLY A 28 19.11 4.18 -2.77
N PHE A 29 18.09 3.94 -1.96
CA PHE A 29 16.82 4.65 -2.10
C PHE A 29 16.83 5.99 -1.38
N TYR A 30 16.09 6.95 -1.92
CA TYR A 30 15.79 8.19 -1.22
C TYR A 30 14.85 7.94 -0.04
N VAL A 31 15.17 8.57 1.09
CA VAL A 31 14.35 8.59 2.31
C VAL A 31 14.43 9.98 2.93
N PRO A 32 13.42 10.45 3.69
CA PRO A 32 13.50 11.74 4.35
C PRO A 32 14.67 11.80 5.34
N PHE A 33 15.49 12.84 5.29
CA PHE A 33 16.52 13.05 6.31
C PHE A 33 15.90 13.26 7.71
N ARG A 34 14.74 13.90 7.76
CA ARG A 34 13.91 14.05 8.96
C ARG A 34 12.45 13.99 8.53
N MET A 35 11.65 13.18 9.23
CA MET A 35 10.22 13.13 8.98
C MET A 35 9.57 14.48 9.25
N PRO A 36 8.77 15.01 8.32
CA PRO A 36 8.04 16.25 8.53
C PRO A 36 6.93 16.06 9.58
N GLN A 37 6.49 17.18 10.16
CA GLN A 37 5.32 17.18 11.05
C GLN A 37 4.07 17.52 10.25
N VAL A 38 3.04 16.71 10.38
CA VAL A 38 1.73 16.94 9.76
C VAL A 38 0.83 17.67 10.76
N ASP A 39 0.21 18.74 10.30
CA ASP A 39 -0.88 19.39 11.08
C ASP A 39 -2.16 18.56 10.94
N MET A 40 -2.37 17.63 11.88
CA MET A 40 -3.55 16.77 11.90
C MET A 40 -4.86 17.55 12.08
N GLN A 41 -4.84 18.76 12.68
CA GLN A 41 -6.04 19.58 12.78
C GLN A 41 -6.43 20.14 11.41
N LYS A 42 -5.45 20.54 10.61
CA LYS A 42 -5.67 20.97 9.22
C LYS A 42 -6.22 19.82 8.37
N ILE A 43 -5.65 18.62 8.50
CA ILE A 43 -6.15 17.41 7.81
C ILE A 43 -7.61 17.13 8.19
N ARG A 44 -7.94 17.13 9.48
CA ARG A 44 -9.30 16.81 9.98
C ARG A 44 -10.37 17.80 9.50
N LYS A 45 -10.03 19.05 9.25
CA LYS A 45 -10.92 20.11 8.77
C LYS A 45 -11.00 20.18 7.25
N GLY A 46 -10.04 19.60 6.55
CA GLY A 46 -9.91 19.66 5.09
C GLY A 46 -10.79 18.65 4.35
N THR A 47 -10.81 18.81 3.04
CA THR A 47 -11.36 17.81 2.11
C THR A 47 -10.32 16.75 1.78
N PHE A 48 -10.72 15.72 1.02
CA PHE A 48 -9.80 14.75 0.45
C PHE A 48 -8.66 15.43 -0.33
N CYS A 49 -8.99 16.36 -1.22
CA CYS A 49 -8.01 17.06 -2.06
C CYS A 49 -7.09 17.99 -1.24
N ASP A 50 -7.61 18.64 -0.18
CA ASP A 50 -6.79 19.44 0.73
C ASP A 50 -5.75 18.57 1.43
N ALA A 51 -6.13 17.40 1.92
CA ALA A 51 -5.21 16.49 2.59
C ALA A 51 -4.13 15.95 1.64
N VAL A 52 -4.51 15.57 0.42
CA VAL A 52 -3.54 15.12 -0.60
C VAL A 52 -2.55 16.24 -0.93
N ALA A 53 -3.03 17.46 -1.22
CA ALA A 53 -2.17 18.60 -1.53
C ALA A 53 -1.24 18.96 -0.38
N GLU A 54 -1.74 18.94 0.87
CA GLU A 54 -0.95 19.21 2.07
C GLU A 54 0.24 18.25 2.20
N ILE A 55 0.00 16.95 2.09
CA ILE A 55 1.06 15.94 2.19
C ILE A 55 2.07 16.08 1.05
N LEU A 56 1.63 16.26 -0.19
CA LEU A 56 2.52 16.43 -1.33
C LEU A 56 3.42 17.67 -1.18
N ASN A 57 2.87 18.79 -0.73
CA ASN A 57 3.63 20.01 -0.48
C ASN A 57 4.60 19.87 0.68
N LEU A 58 4.23 19.12 1.72
CA LEU A 58 5.07 18.89 2.89
C LEU A 58 6.38 18.18 2.51
N PHE A 59 6.32 17.24 1.57
CA PHE A 59 7.49 16.49 1.10
C PHE A 59 8.26 17.20 -0.02
N PHE A 60 7.57 17.83 -0.96
CA PHE A 60 8.20 18.31 -2.21
C PHE A 60 8.20 19.83 -2.37
N SER A 61 7.41 20.56 -1.54
CA SER A 61 7.22 22.03 -1.72
C SER A 61 6.80 22.39 -3.15
N SER A 62 5.95 21.55 -3.75
CA SER A 62 5.58 21.58 -5.17
C SER A 62 4.64 22.74 -5.53
N GLY A 63 3.99 23.35 -4.53
CA GLY A 63 2.97 24.36 -4.76
C GLY A 63 1.64 23.82 -5.28
N ILE A 64 1.47 22.49 -5.31
CA ILE A 64 0.23 21.84 -5.75
C ILE A 64 -0.94 22.26 -4.84
N THR A 65 -2.07 22.62 -5.44
CA THR A 65 -3.27 23.05 -4.73
C THR A 65 -4.31 21.94 -4.68
N ALA A 66 -5.31 22.08 -3.78
CA ALA A 66 -6.44 21.16 -3.75
C ALA A 66 -7.21 21.12 -5.08
N TRP A 67 -7.25 22.25 -5.80
CA TRP A 67 -7.85 22.31 -7.13
C TRP A 67 -7.05 21.49 -8.17
N ASP A 68 -5.72 21.57 -8.14
CA ASP A 68 -4.87 20.72 -9.00
C ASP A 68 -5.10 19.24 -8.74
N VAL A 69 -5.21 18.85 -7.46
CA VAL A 69 -5.53 17.47 -7.06
C VAL A 69 -6.92 17.09 -7.57
N GLU A 70 -7.93 17.95 -7.41
CA GLU A 70 -9.29 17.69 -7.91
C GLU A 70 -9.32 17.54 -9.43
N CYS A 71 -8.51 18.30 -10.16
CA CYS A 71 -8.36 18.13 -11.61
C CYS A 71 -7.81 16.74 -11.99
N CYS A 72 -6.87 16.22 -11.20
CA CYS A 72 -6.27 14.89 -11.44
C CYS A 72 -7.20 13.74 -11.07
N ILE A 73 -7.83 13.80 -9.89
CA ILE A 73 -8.51 12.65 -9.28
C ILE A 73 -9.98 12.88 -8.96
N GLY A 74 -10.55 14.06 -9.26
CA GLY A 74 -11.89 14.45 -8.84
C GLY A 74 -11.97 14.81 -7.35
N LYS A 75 -13.17 15.03 -6.84
CA LYS A 75 -13.41 15.44 -5.45
C LYS A 75 -13.03 14.36 -4.42
N SER A 76 -13.02 13.11 -4.83
CA SER A 76 -12.62 11.96 -4.02
C SER A 76 -12.10 10.86 -4.92
N ALA A 77 -11.01 10.22 -4.54
CA ALA A 77 -10.48 9.06 -5.26
C ALA A 77 -11.29 7.79 -5.01
N ALA A 78 -12.15 7.73 -4.00
CA ALA A 78 -12.77 6.50 -3.54
C ALA A 78 -14.26 6.63 -3.24
N LYS A 79 -14.99 5.56 -3.53
CA LYS A 79 -16.31 5.28 -2.98
C LYS A 79 -16.13 4.32 -1.80
N VAL A 80 -16.82 4.57 -0.69
CA VAL A 80 -16.76 3.70 0.49
C VAL A 80 -17.98 2.80 0.52
N ILE A 81 -17.75 1.49 0.61
CA ILE A 81 -18.79 0.46 0.74
C ILE A 81 -18.63 -0.17 2.11
N ALA A 82 -19.65 0.01 2.95
CA ALA A 82 -19.70 -0.59 4.27
C ALA A 82 -20.10 -2.08 4.17
N MET A 83 -19.26 -2.94 4.71
CA MET A 83 -19.46 -4.37 4.80
C MET A 83 -19.75 -4.78 6.26
N PRO A 84 -20.34 -5.96 6.51
CA PRO A 84 -20.46 -6.51 7.85
C PRO A 84 -19.13 -6.53 8.62
N HIS A 85 -19.21 -6.62 9.94
CA HIS A 85 -18.04 -6.67 10.83
C HIS A 85 -17.11 -5.46 10.71
N ARG A 86 -17.65 -4.26 10.43
CA ARG A 86 -16.90 -2.99 10.36
C ARG A 86 -15.77 -3.00 9.31
N VAL A 87 -15.97 -3.70 8.20
CA VAL A 87 -15.06 -3.66 7.04
C VAL A 87 -15.55 -2.57 6.09
N LEU A 88 -14.64 -1.73 5.64
CA LEU A 88 -14.88 -0.65 4.69
C LEU A 88 -14.07 -0.93 3.42
N LEU A 89 -14.77 -1.31 2.36
CA LEU A 89 -14.14 -1.44 1.05
C LEU A 89 -14.01 -0.05 0.43
N LEU A 90 -12.80 0.36 0.13
CA LEU A 90 -12.54 1.59 -0.60
C LEU A 90 -12.41 1.27 -2.08
N GLN A 91 -13.49 1.46 -2.81
CA GLN A 91 -13.58 1.23 -4.24
C GLN A 91 -12.84 2.33 -5.00
N LEU A 92 -11.58 2.08 -5.32
CA LEU A 92 -10.68 3.04 -5.96
C LEU A 92 -10.71 2.96 -7.50
N TRP A 93 -11.25 1.89 -8.04
CA TRP A 93 -11.32 1.63 -9.49
C TRP A 93 -12.55 2.27 -10.18
N SER A 94 -13.57 2.68 -9.43
CA SER A 94 -14.79 3.27 -9.99
C SER A 94 -14.73 4.80 -10.14
N ASN A 95 -13.57 5.39 -9.96
CA ASN A 95 -13.41 6.82 -10.11
C ASN A 95 -13.59 7.24 -11.57
N PRO A 96 -14.43 8.28 -11.86
CA PRO A 96 -14.64 8.77 -13.24
C PRO A 96 -13.38 9.25 -13.96
N LYS A 97 -12.31 9.54 -13.20
CA LYS A 97 -11.02 9.98 -13.75
C LYS A 97 -10.07 8.82 -14.10
N GLY A 98 -10.42 7.59 -13.72
CA GLY A 98 -9.65 6.37 -13.97
C GLY A 98 -9.41 5.52 -12.74
N GLU A 99 -8.81 4.36 -12.92
CA GLU A 99 -8.42 3.46 -11.84
C GLU A 99 -7.32 4.05 -10.94
N TYR A 100 -7.10 3.47 -9.78
CA TYR A 100 -6.18 3.99 -8.77
C TYR A 100 -4.74 4.17 -9.27
N SER A 101 -4.22 3.22 -10.03
CA SER A 101 -2.88 3.34 -10.65
C SER A 101 -2.79 4.56 -11.55
N TYR A 102 -3.79 4.75 -12.42
CA TYR A 102 -3.85 5.90 -13.32
C TYR A 102 -3.97 7.24 -12.57
N ILE A 103 -4.70 7.26 -11.46
CA ILE A 103 -4.81 8.43 -10.59
C ILE A 103 -3.45 8.76 -9.97
N CYS A 104 -2.72 7.77 -9.49
CA CYS A 104 -1.36 7.94 -8.97
C CYS A 104 -0.42 8.47 -10.06
N ASP A 105 -0.48 7.94 -11.27
CA ASP A 105 0.32 8.39 -12.40
C ASP A 105 0.03 9.87 -12.75
N ARG A 106 -1.23 10.30 -12.76
CA ARG A 106 -1.58 11.70 -13.00
C ARG A 106 -1.10 12.65 -11.91
N LEU A 107 -1.15 12.25 -10.65
CA LEU A 107 -0.56 13.03 -9.57
C LEU A 107 0.96 13.09 -9.73
N PHE A 108 1.58 11.99 -10.14
CA PHE A 108 3.00 11.93 -10.43
C PHE A 108 3.37 12.89 -11.58
N GLU A 109 2.67 12.81 -12.70
CA GLU A 109 2.85 13.71 -13.86
C GLU A 109 2.68 15.19 -13.46
N LYS A 110 1.69 15.49 -12.61
CA LYS A 110 1.48 16.85 -12.11
C LYS A 110 2.64 17.35 -11.24
N LEU A 111 3.30 16.47 -10.49
CA LEU A 111 4.46 16.80 -9.66
C LEU A 111 5.76 16.91 -10.45
N CYS A 112 5.96 16.05 -11.43
CA CYS A 112 7.24 15.85 -12.14
C CYS A 112 7.24 16.39 -13.57
N GLY A 113 6.10 16.77 -14.12
CA GLY A 113 5.92 16.97 -15.55
C GLY A 113 5.82 15.65 -16.32
N ASP A 114 5.99 15.68 -17.65
CA ASP A 114 5.74 14.55 -18.57
C ASP A 114 6.72 13.35 -18.47
N LYS A 115 7.50 13.26 -17.40
CA LYS A 115 8.41 12.12 -17.20
C LYS A 115 7.78 11.09 -16.26
N PRO A 116 7.35 9.92 -16.77
CA PRO A 116 6.99 8.83 -15.89
C PRO A 116 8.20 8.44 -15.06
N GLY A 117 8.06 8.51 -13.74
CA GLY A 117 9.06 7.97 -12.82
C GLY A 117 9.10 6.45 -12.90
N ALA A 118 10.21 5.89 -12.48
CA ALA A 118 10.28 4.45 -12.32
C ALA A 118 9.42 3.99 -11.14
N VAL A 119 8.92 2.78 -11.21
CA VAL A 119 8.19 2.10 -10.14
C VAL A 119 9.06 2.06 -8.88
N SER A 120 8.49 2.38 -7.71
CA SER A 120 9.18 2.39 -6.40
C SER A 120 10.08 3.60 -6.12
N ASN A 121 9.94 4.71 -6.83
CA ASN A 121 10.62 5.93 -6.42
C ASN A 121 9.97 6.53 -5.15
N TRP A 122 10.60 7.56 -4.58
CA TRP A 122 10.08 8.19 -3.36
C TRP A 122 8.75 8.93 -3.60
N ALA A 123 8.56 9.48 -4.80
CA ALA A 123 7.33 10.19 -5.15
C ALA A 123 6.12 9.25 -5.16
N ASP A 124 6.24 8.04 -5.69
CA ASP A 124 5.17 7.02 -5.66
C ASP A 124 4.74 6.73 -4.21
N ILE A 125 5.70 6.55 -3.31
CA ILE A 125 5.40 6.32 -1.89
C ILE A 125 4.68 7.53 -1.27
N VAL A 126 5.13 8.76 -1.55
CA VAL A 126 4.49 9.97 -0.99
C VAL A 126 3.09 10.19 -1.57
N ILE A 127 2.88 9.87 -2.84
CA ILE A 127 1.53 9.91 -3.45
C ILE A 127 0.61 8.93 -2.72
N ARG A 128 1.03 7.70 -2.47
CA ARG A 128 0.25 6.71 -1.69
C ARG A 128 -0.01 7.20 -0.26
N ILE A 129 0.99 7.77 0.41
CA ILE A 129 0.81 8.41 1.72
C ILE A 129 -0.27 9.49 1.63
N SER A 130 -0.19 10.39 0.66
CA SER A 130 -1.13 11.50 0.50
C SER A 130 -2.56 11.03 0.30
N VAL A 131 -2.76 9.99 -0.51
CA VAL A 131 -4.08 9.37 -0.73
C VAL A 131 -4.62 8.76 0.57
N LEU A 132 -3.79 8.11 1.40
CA LEU A 132 -4.22 7.58 2.70
C LEU A 132 -4.71 8.70 3.64
N PHE A 133 -4.05 9.87 3.66
CA PHE A 133 -4.54 11.03 4.39
C PHE A 133 -5.86 11.58 3.82
N GLY A 134 -6.00 11.58 2.49
CA GLY A 134 -7.26 11.92 1.82
C GLY A 134 -8.39 10.95 2.24
N ILE A 135 -8.14 9.65 2.24
CA ILE A 135 -9.08 8.62 2.69
C ILE A 135 -9.51 8.88 4.13
N TYR A 136 -8.59 9.24 5.00
CA TYR A 136 -8.93 9.55 6.39
C TYR A 136 -9.97 10.65 6.52
N THR A 137 -9.95 11.68 5.67
CA THR A 137 -10.98 12.73 5.68
C THR A 137 -12.39 12.20 5.33
N LEU A 138 -12.47 11.12 4.54
CA LEU A 138 -13.74 10.45 4.24
C LEU A 138 -14.24 9.64 5.46
N LEU A 139 -13.31 8.94 6.14
CA LEU A 139 -13.63 8.15 7.34
C LEU A 139 -14.11 9.03 8.48
N LEU A 140 -13.53 10.22 8.66
CA LEU A 140 -13.98 11.19 9.65
C LEU A 140 -15.43 11.62 9.45
N LYS A 141 -15.89 11.76 8.21
CA LYS A 141 -17.31 12.07 7.89
C LYS A 141 -18.24 10.91 8.25
N MET A 142 -17.71 9.71 8.39
CA MET A 142 -18.45 8.52 8.84
C MET A 142 -18.32 8.29 10.35
N GLY A 143 -17.67 9.20 11.10
CA GLY A 143 -17.45 9.07 12.54
C GLY A 143 -16.35 8.06 12.91
N ILE A 144 -15.44 7.77 12.00
CA ILE A 144 -14.34 6.81 12.21
C ILE A 144 -13.06 7.60 12.43
N ASP A 145 -12.59 7.65 13.67
CA ASP A 145 -11.38 8.38 14.08
C ASP A 145 -10.09 7.54 14.02
N SER A 146 -10.20 6.22 14.09
CA SER A 146 -9.08 5.27 13.98
C SER A 146 -9.51 4.00 13.28
N PHE A 147 -8.58 3.36 12.59
CA PHE A 147 -8.89 2.18 11.77
C PHE A 147 -7.66 1.29 11.58
N ASP A 148 -7.89 0.02 11.31
CA ASP A 148 -6.88 -0.87 10.73
C ASP A 148 -6.90 -0.75 9.21
N LEU A 149 -5.79 -1.03 8.57
CA LEU A 149 -5.65 -0.92 7.12
C LEU A 149 -5.17 -2.23 6.53
N THR A 150 -5.90 -2.76 5.54
CA THR A 150 -5.46 -3.94 4.80
C THR A 150 -4.94 -3.54 3.43
N VAL A 151 -3.73 -3.99 3.11
CA VAL A 151 -3.01 -3.64 1.88
C VAL A 151 -2.29 -4.85 1.27
N ASN A 152 -2.22 -4.90 -0.04
CA ASN A 152 -1.42 -5.89 -0.76
C ASN A 152 0.08 -5.60 -0.62
N VAL A 153 0.89 -6.65 -0.52
CA VAL A 153 2.34 -6.52 -0.33
C VAL A 153 3.06 -6.12 -1.62
N GLY A 154 2.94 -6.90 -2.68
CA GLY A 154 3.67 -6.66 -3.92
C GLY A 154 5.15 -6.38 -3.71
N ASP A 155 5.63 -5.25 -4.23
CA ASP A 155 7.00 -4.75 -4.04
C ASP A 155 7.25 -4.08 -2.66
N PHE A 156 6.26 -4.12 -1.78
CA PHE A 156 6.23 -3.50 -0.45
C PHE A 156 6.01 -1.97 -0.43
N SER A 157 5.72 -1.32 -1.54
CA SER A 157 5.51 0.13 -1.59
C SER A 157 4.26 0.57 -0.81
N THR A 158 3.12 -0.14 -0.95
CA THR A 158 1.89 0.21 -0.24
C THR A 158 1.96 -0.04 1.27
N PRO A 159 2.46 -1.19 1.78
CA PRO A 159 2.73 -1.38 3.20
C PRO A 159 3.67 -0.31 3.79
N LEU A 160 4.71 0.05 3.04
CA LEU A 160 5.67 1.07 3.45
C LEU A 160 5.02 2.46 3.50
N ALA A 161 4.18 2.82 2.52
CA ALA A 161 3.42 4.06 2.54
C ALA A 161 2.47 4.13 3.75
N ALA A 162 1.79 3.04 4.08
CA ALA A 162 0.94 2.92 5.27
C ALA A 162 1.75 3.09 6.57
N TRP A 163 2.93 2.48 6.64
CA TRP A 163 3.85 2.61 7.77
C TRP A 163 4.33 4.06 7.96
N TYR A 164 4.72 4.75 6.87
CA TYR A 164 5.07 6.16 6.91
C TYR A 164 3.88 7.06 7.29
N ALA A 165 2.70 6.79 6.73
CA ALA A 165 1.50 7.54 7.06
C ALA A 165 1.18 7.45 8.57
N ARG A 166 1.29 6.24 9.17
CA ARG A 166 1.16 6.04 10.62
C ARG A 166 2.23 6.82 11.40
N LYS A 167 3.49 6.78 10.96
CA LYS A 167 4.59 7.54 11.57
C LYS A 167 4.37 9.07 11.49
N LEU A 168 3.66 9.53 10.48
CA LEU A 168 3.24 10.94 10.30
C LEU A 168 2.02 11.33 11.14
N GLY A 169 1.44 10.39 11.88
CA GLY A 169 0.31 10.66 12.77
C GLY A 169 -1.06 10.25 12.22
N LEU A 170 -1.13 9.58 11.05
CA LEU A 170 -2.37 8.98 10.59
C LEU A 170 -2.79 7.88 11.60
N PRO A 171 -4.03 7.88 12.12
CA PRO A 171 -4.45 6.97 13.19
C PRO A 171 -4.77 5.57 12.66
N VAL A 172 -3.78 4.95 12.01
CA VAL A 172 -3.79 3.55 11.59
C VAL A 172 -3.31 2.68 12.74
N GLY A 173 -4.12 1.75 13.16
CA GLY A 173 -3.80 0.73 14.15
C GLY A 173 -2.87 -0.34 13.56
N MET A 174 -3.42 -1.47 13.16
CA MET A 174 -2.66 -2.53 12.50
C MET A 174 -2.65 -2.34 10.98
N ILE A 175 -1.50 -2.56 10.37
CA ILE A 175 -1.37 -2.68 8.91
C ILE A 175 -1.36 -4.17 8.59
N VAL A 176 -2.47 -4.67 8.03
CA VAL A 176 -2.62 -6.06 7.60
C VAL A 176 -2.08 -6.19 6.18
N CYS A 177 -0.92 -6.79 6.05
CA CYS A 177 -0.19 -6.96 4.80
C CYS A 177 -0.55 -8.31 4.17
N ALA A 178 -1.09 -8.28 2.96
CA ALA A 178 -1.63 -9.42 2.27
C ALA A 178 -0.67 -9.91 1.17
N CYS A 179 -0.14 -11.13 1.32
CA CYS A 179 0.67 -11.84 0.33
C CYS A 179 -0.18 -12.90 -0.40
N ASN A 180 0.16 -13.15 -1.66
CA ASN A 180 -0.21 -14.39 -2.33
C ASN A 180 0.81 -15.50 -1.99
N ASP A 181 0.94 -16.54 -2.82
CA ASP A 181 1.91 -17.64 -2.62
C ASP A 181 3.40 -17.16 -2.60
N ASN A 182 3.67 -15.90 -2.94
CA ASN A 182 4.98 -15.28 -2.80
C ASN A 182 5.16 -14.67 -1.40
N SER A 183 5.64 -15.48 -0.46
CA SER A 183 5.60 -15.23 0.98
C SER A 183 6.82 -14.49 1.56
N ALA A 184 7.72 -13.94 0.73
CA ALA A 184 8.97 -13.35 1.20
C ALA A 184 8.80 -12.30 2.34
N ALA A 185 7.77 -11.46 2.26
CA ALA A 185 7.47 -10.50 3.32
C ALA A 185 6.94 -11.19 4.59
N TRP A 186 6.18 -12.28 4.46
CA TRP A 186 5.72 -13.06 5.59
C TRP A 186 6.90 -13.71 6.34
N ASP A 187 7.82 -14.36 5.61
CA ASP A 187 9.01 -14.96 6.21
C ASP A 187 9.86 -13.91 6.92
N PHE A 188 10.03 -12.72 6.30
CA PHE A 188 10.80 -11.64 6.90
C PHE A 188 10.17 -11.09 8.17
N ILE A 189 8.86 -10.82 8.17
CA ILE A 189 8.18 -10.19 9.33
C ILE A 189 7.96 -11.18 10.47
N HIS A 190 7.72 -12.48 10.19
CA HIS A 190 7.43 -13.47 11.23
C HIS A 190 8.66 -14.26 11.70
N ARG A 191 9.61 -14.54 10.80
CA ARG A 191 10.80 -15.34 11.08
C ARG A 191 12.08 -14.53 11.10
N GLY A 192 12.04 -13.31 10.59
CA GLY A 192 13.22 -12.48 10.39
C GLY A 192 14.11 -12.96 9.25
N GLU A 193 13.58 -13.74 8.33
CA GLU A 193 14.32 -14.42 7.26
C GLU A 193 13.88 -13.92 5.88
N LEU A 194 14.83 -13.52 5.05
CA LEU A 194 14.60 -13.19 3.65
C LEU A 194 15.52 -14.00 2.77
N ASN A 195 14.96 -14.98 2.08
CA ASN A 195 15.71 -15.78 1.10
C ASN A 195 15.83 -15.02 -0.22
N THR A 196 16.97 -14.35 -0.43
CA THR A 196 17.22 -13.51 -1.61
C THR A 196 17.47 -14.30 -2.90
N ALA A 197 17.55 -15.64 -2.81
CA ALA A 197 17.63 -16.55 -3.96
C ALA A 197 16.29 -17.15 -4.38
N MET A 198 15.21 -16.79 -3.67
CA MET A 198 13.85 -17.31 -3.95
C MET A 198 13.39 -16.89 -5.35
N THR A 199 12.83 -17.83 -6.09
CA THR A 199 12.16 -17.57 -7.36
C THR A 199 10.69 -17.25 -7.13
N LYS A 200 10.14 -16.35 -7.94
CA LYS A 200 8.71 -16.04 -7.86
C LYS A 200 7.85 -17.22 -8.31
N VAL A 201 6.70 -17.37 -7.70
CA VAL A 201 5.63 -18.28 -8.11
C VAL A 201 4.61 -17.46 -8.91
N GLU A 202 4.23 -17.92 -10.10
CA GLU A 202 3.23 -17.26 -10.91
C GLU A 202 1.83 -17.59 -10.38
N THR A 203 1.02 -16.55 -10.15
CA THR A 203 -0.32 -16.65 -9.55
C THR A 203 -1.38 -15.90 -10.36
N VAL A 204 -2.62 -15.91 -9.88
CA VAL A 204 -3.74 -15.11 -10.44
C VAL A 204 -3.64 -13.62 -10.11
N THR A 205 -2.64 -13.22 -9.32
CA THR A 205 -2.35 -11.84 -8.91
C THR A 205 -0.91 -11.46 -9.25
N PRO A 206 -0.56 -11.36 -10.55
CA PRO A 206 0.84 -11.27 -11.03
C PRO A 206 1.64 -10.09 -10.48
N GLU A 207 1.00 -8.99 -10.08
CA GLU A 207 1.72 -7.86 -9.46
C GLU A 207 2.13 -8.13 -8.01
N LEU A 208 1.56 -9.15 -7.37
CA LEU A 208 2.00 -9.65 -6.07
C LEU A 208 3.06 -10.75 -6.20
N ASP A 209 3.37 -11.20 -7.41
CA ASP A 209 4.37 -12.25 -7.67
C ASP A 209 5.79 -11.68 -7.54
N VAL A 210 6.15 -11.30 -6.32
CA VAL A 210 7.42 -10.66 -5.99
C VAL A 210 8.17 -11.50 -4.96
N SER A 211 9.29 -12.09 -5.38
CA SER A 211 10.13 -12.90 -4.49
C SER A 211 11.12 -12.08 -3.64
N ASN A 212 11.44 -10.86 -4.05
CA ASN A 212 12.34 -9.96 -3.33
C ASN A 212 11.81 -8.53 -3.37
N PRO A 213 10.90 -8.18 -2.46
CA PRO A 213 10.27 -6.86 -2.43
C PRO A 213 11.28 -5.73 -2.18
N THR A 214 11.42 -4.82 -3.13
CA THR A 214 12.42 -3.73 -3.07
C THR A 214 12.16 -2.72 -1.95
N GLY A 215 10.91 -2.53 -1.56
CA GLY A 215 10.52 -1.65 -0.47
C GLY A 215 11.03 -2.10 0.89
N LEU A 216 11.41 -3.37 1.06
CA LEU A 216 12.01 -3.86 2.31
C LEU A 216 13.35 -3.18 2.64
N GLU A 217 14.15 -2.75 1.64
CA GLU A 217 15.38 -1.99 1.92
C GLU A 217 15.09 -0.70 2.71
N ARG A 218 14.00 0.02 2.35
CA ARG A 218 13.59 1.21 3.09
C ARG A 218 13.07 0.88 4.49
N LEU A 219 12.30 -0.21 4.64
CA LEU A 219 11.83 -0.64 5.97
C LEU A 219 13.00 -1.02 6.86
N ILE A 220 13.97 -1.78 6.36
CA ILE A 220 15.19 -2.16 7.10
C ILE A 220 15.95 -0.89 7.52
N TYR A 221 16.10 0.09 6.61
CA TYR A 221 16.75 1.35 6.92
C TYR A 221 16.03 2.11 8.04
N GLU A 222 14.72 2.26 7.94
CA GLU A 222 13.92 3.04 8.87
C GLU A 222 13.87 2.44 10.29
N VAL A 223 13.91 1.13 10.40
CA VAL A 223 13.83 0.44 11.69
C VAL A 223 15.21 0.17 12.28
N PHE A 224 16.21 -0.10 11.45
CA PHE A 224 17.52 -0.61 11.88
C PHE A 224 18.72 0.23 11.40
N GLY A 225 18.50 1.13 10.45
CA GLY A 225 19.55 2.02 9.92
C GLY A 225 20.44 1.41 8.84
N THR A 226 21.38 2.22 8.37
CA THR A 226 22.26 1.94 7.23
C THR A 226 23.13 0.69 7.40
N ASP A 227 23.60 0.40 8.60
CA ASP A 227 24.51 -0.73 8.81
C ASP A 227 23.79 -2.08 8.62
N GLU A 228 22.51 -2.14 8.94
CA GLU A 228 21.70 -3.33 8.66
C GLU A 228 21.35 -3.45 7.18
N VAL A 229 21.11 -2.33 6.48
CA VAL A 229 20.93 -2.33 5.03
C VAL A 229 22.18 -2.89 4.31
N LYS A 230 23.41 -2.57 4.78
CA LYS A 230 24.64 -3.15 4.21
C LYS A 230 24.67 -4.67 4.31
N LYS A 231 24.27 -5.25 5.45
CA LYS A 231 24.20 -6.71 5.63
C LYS A 231 23.16 -7.34 4.70
N TYR A 232 21.98 -6.71 4.58
CA TYR A 232 20.95 -7.13 3.64
C TYR A 232 21.47 -7.15 2.20
N LEU A 233 22.14 -6.07 1.77
CA LEU A 233 22.70 -5.96 0.42
C LEU A 233 23.82 -6.97 0.17
N GLU A 234 24.67 -7.24 1.16
CA GLU A 234 25.70 -8.27 1.06
C GLU A 234 25.09 -9.66 0.90
N ALA A 235 24.08 -10.01 1.69
CA ALA A 235 23.35 -11.27 1.55
C ALA A 235 22.68 -11.38 0.17
N SER A 236 22.00 -10.30 -0.26
CA SER A 236 21.33 -10.24 -1.56
C SER A 236 22.30 -10.40 -2.74
N SER A 237 23.46 -9.71 -2.71
CA SER A 237 24.48 -9.81 -3.78
C SER A 237 25.05 -11.21 -3.92
N LYS A 238 25.11 -11.97 -2.83
CA LYS A 238 25.62 -13.35 -2.77
C LYS A 238 24.50 -14.40 -2.90
N LYS A 239 23.24 -13.97 -3.13
CA LYS A 239 22.06 -14.84 -3.14
C LYS A 239 21.96 -15.74 -1.92
N ARG A 240 22.17 -15.17 -0.73
CA ARG A 240 22.13 -15.87 0.56
C ARG A 240 20.89 -15.48 1.36
N LEU A 241 20.63 -16.27 2.40
CA LEU A 241 19.63 -15.92 3.40
C LEU A 241 20.10 -14.67 4.17
N TYR A 242 19.25 -13.63 4.18
CA TYR A 242 19.40 -12.51 5.11
C TYR A 242 18.53 -12.79 6.33
N GLN A 243 19.11 -12.66 7.52
CA GLN A 243 18.44 -12.96 8.77
C GLN A 243 18.67 -11.83 9.78
N ILE A 244 17.60 -11.42 10.44
CA ILE A 244 17.61 -10.44 11.52
C ILE A 244 17.46 -11.12 12.88
N ARG A 245 17.84 -10.41 13.94
CA ARG A 245 17.72 -10.91 15.31
C ARG A 245 16.27 -10.88 15.81
N PRO A 246 15.92 -11.70 16.83
CA PRO A 246 14.58 -11.75 17.41
C PRO A 246 14.06 -10.40 17.91
N ASP A 247 14.92 -9.57 18.53
CA ASP A 247 14.56 -8.22 19.00
C ASP A 247 14.18 -7.26 17.85
N MET A 248 14.70 -7.54 16.66
CA MET A 248 14.37 -6.79 15.44
C MET A 248 13.04 -7.24 14.83
N ILE A 249 12.72 -8.54 14.91
CA ILE A 249 11.43 -9.10 14.47
C ILE A 249 10.29 -8.45 15.25
N GLU A 250 10.43 -8.37 16.58
CA GLU A 250 9.43 -7.74 17.44
C GLU A 250 9.14 -6.28 17.05
N LYS A 251 10.21 -5.50 16.78
CA LYS A 251 10.06 -4.09 16.38
C LYS A 251 9.28 -3.91 15.07
N ILE A 252 9.49 -4.78 14.08
CA ILE A 252 8.72 -4.74 12.83
C ILE A 252 7.29 -5.17 13.08
N GLY A 253 7.08 -6.24 13.84
CA GLY A 253 5.76 -6.82 14.11
C GLY A 253 4.81 -5.91 14.90
N GLN A 254 5.31 -4.91 15.63
CA GLN A 254 4.50 -3.99 16.44
C GLN A 254 3.50 -3.14 15.62
N GLY A 255 3.52 -3.15 14.32
CA GLY A 255 2.60 -2.35 13.50
C GLY A 255 2.14 -3.02 12.24
N MET A 256 2.63 -4.23 11.97
CA MET A 256 2.31 -4.98 10.77
C MET A 256 1.97 -6.44 11.11
N TYR A 257 0.90 -6.92 10.52
CA TYR A 257 0.54 -8.34 10.49
C TYR A 257 0.59 -8.82 9.04
N VAL A 258 1.24 -9.91 8.75
CA VAL A 258 1.34 -10.44 7.38
C VAL A 258 0.65 -11.80 7.32
N SER A 259 -0.14 -12.03 6.28
CA SER A 259 -0.78 -13.33 6.00
C SER A 259 -0.57 -13.70 4.53
N VAL A 260 -0.61 -15.01 4.26
CA VAL A 260 -0.49 -15.59 2.92
C VAL A 260 -1.83 -16.21 2.52
N VAL A 261 -2.36 -15.78 1.38
CA VAL A 261 -3.62 -16.24 0.83
C VAL A 261 -3.38 -16.86 -0.55
N GLY A 262 -3.29 -18.17 -0.60
CA GLY A 262 -3.05 -18.92 -1.84
C GLY A 262 -4.28 -19.02 -2.74
N LYS A 263 -4.07 -19.52 -3.98
CA LYS A 263 -5.07 -19.55 -5.06
C LYS A 263 -6.44 -20.09 -4.66
N ASN A 264 -6.50 -21.29 -4.07
CA ASN A 264 -7.79 -21.92 -3.72
C ASN A 264 -8.58 -21.09 -2.69
N ARG A 265 -7.87 -20.39 -1.82
CA ARG A 265 -8.48 -19.52 -0.82
C ARG A 265 -8.96 -18.21 -1.44
N ILE A 266 -8.26 -17.66 -2.43
CA ILE A 266 -8.71 -16.47 -3.18
C ILE A 266 -10.09 -16.75 -3.79
N GLU A 267 -10.28 -17.87 -4.50
CA GLU A 267 -11.55 -18.25 -5.10
C GLU A 267 -12.64 -18.46 -4.04
N ALA A 268 -12.30 -19.09 -2.92
CA ALA A 268 -13.24 -19.28 -1.80
C ALA A 268 -13.68 -17.95 -1.17
N VAL A 269 -12.77 -16.97 -1.04
CA VAL A 269 -13.08 -15.63 -0.52
C VAL A 269 -14.01 -14.89 -1.48
N VAL A 270 -13.71 -14.86 -2.78
CA VAL A 270 -14.59 -14.25 -3.80
C VAL A 270 -15.98 -14.84 -3.73
N SER A 271 -16.09 -16.18 -3.71
CA SER A 271 -17.36 -16.91 -3.62
C SER A 271 -18.13 -16.58 -2.34
N SER A 272 -17.46 -16.59 -1.18
CA SER A 272 -18.11 -16.36 0.11
C SER A 272 -18.60 -14.92 0.27
N VAL A 273 -17.80 -13.95 -0.13
CA VAL A 273 -18.17 -12.53 -0.07
C VAL A 273 -19.35 -12.24 -1.00
N TYR A 274 -19.33 -12.77 -2.21
CA TYR A 274 -20.45 -12.64 -3.13
C TYR A 274 -21.74 -13.23 -2.54
N ARG A 275 -21.70 -14.47 -2.04
CA ARG A 275 -22.89 -15.15 -1.49
C ARG A 275 -23.45 -14.45 -0.24
N SER A 276 -22.58 -13.90 0.60
CA SER A 276 -23.00 -13.28 1.87
C SER A 276 -23.40 -11.82 1.75
N ASN A 277 -22.80 -11.09 0.80
CA ASN A 277 -22.92 -9.64 0.74
C ASN A 277 -23.34 -9.09 -0.63
N GLY A 278 -23.41 -9.94 -1.66
CA GLY A 278 -23.69 -9.50 -3.03
C GLY A 278 -22.54 -8.70 -3.70
N VAL A 279 -21.37 -8.65 -3.06
CA VAL A 279 -20.19 -7.90 -3.56
C VAL A 279 -19.23 -8.86 -4.23
N ILE A 280 -18.82 -8.56 -5.45
CA ILE A 280 -17.84 -9.35 -6.20
C ILE A 280 -16.47 -8.68 -6.06
N LEU A 281 -15.57 -9.31 -5.30
CA LEU A 281 -14.18 -8.85 -5.17
C LEU A 281 -13.35 -9.33 -6.37
N ASP A 282 -12.37 -8.54 -6.78
CA ASP A 282 -11.28 -9.00 -7.64
C ASP A 282 -10.28 -9.88 -6.83
N PRO A 283 -9.39 -10.64 -7.49
CA PRO A 283 -8.44 -11.51 -6.80
C PRO A 283 -7.53 -10.79 -5.79
N TYR A 284 -7.12 -9.56 -6.05
CA TYR A 284 -6.26 -8.78 -5.16
C TYR A 284 -7.00 -8.33 -3.89
N ALA A 285 -8.24 -7.85 -4.05
CA ALA A 285 -9.09 -7.54 -2.91
C ALA A 285 -9.43 -8.80 -2.10
N ALA A 286 -9.55 -9.95 -2.76
CA ALA A 286 -9.77 -11.23 -2.09
C ALA A 286 -8.53 -11.68 -1.28
N VAL A 287 -7.30 -11.44 -1.76
CA VAL A 287 -6.07 -11.66 -0.97
C VAL A 287 -6.10 -10.78 0.28
N SER A 288 -6.41 -9.49 0.14
CA SER A 288 -6.52 -8.56 1.26
C SER A 288 -7.62 -8.97 2.26
N TYR A 289 -8.80 -9.35 1.77
CA TYR A 289 -9.91 -9.75 2.64
C TYR A 289 -9.62 -11.06 3.38
N GLY A 290 -9.03 -12.06 2.70
CA GLY A 290 -8.59 -13.31 3.32
C GLY A 290 -7.54 -13.09 4.42
N SER A 291 -6.58 -12.17 4.19
CA SER A 291 -5.59 -11.78 5.19
C SER A 291 -6.22 -11.09 6.40
N LEU A 292 -7.24 -10.25 6.20
CA LEU A 292 -8.01 -9.66 7.29
C LEU A 292 -8.74 -10.74 8.12
N GLN A 293 -9.32 -11.74 7.45
CA GLN A 293 -9.96 -12.87 8.16
C GLN A 293 -8.96 -13.60 9.06
N ASP A 294 -7.73 -13.85 8.57
CA ASP A 294 -6.67 -14.50 9.37
C ASP A 294 -6.25 -13.65 10.56
N TYR A 295 -6.03 -12.35 10.34
CA TYR A 295 -5.70 -11.42 11.40
C TYR A 295 -6.74 -11.45 12.52
N ARG A 296 -8.00 -11.31 12.16
CA ARG A 296 -9.12 -11.32 13.11
C ARG A 296 -9.32 -12.66 13.81
N ALA A 297 -9.19 -13.75 13.08
CA ALA A 297 -9.27 -15.10 13.67
C ALA A 297 -8.16 -15.35 14.70
N LYS A 298 -6.96 -14.81 14.46
CA LYS A 298 -5.81 -14.97 15.35
C LYS A 298 -5.84 -14.06 16.56
N THR A 299 -6.33 -12.83 16.41
CA THR A 299 -6.21 -11.79 17.44
C THR A 299 -7.51 -11.50 18.18
N GLY A 300 -8.66 -11.84 17.60
CA GLY A 300 -9.98 -11.44 18.09
C GLY A 300 -10.32 -9.97 17.84
N GLU A 301 -9.46 -9.22 17.13
CA GLU A 301 -9.66 -7.80 16.86
C GLU A 301 -10.89 -7.53 15.97
N SER A 302 -11.58 -6.43 16.24
CA SER A 302 -12.80 -6.02 15.54
C SER A 302 -12.84 -4.53 15.21
N CYS A 303 -11.69 -3.87 15.19
CA CYS A 303 -11.58 -2.47 14.81
C CYS A 303 -12.15 -2.21 13.41
N PRO A 304 -12.66 -1.01 13.11
CA PRO A 304 -12.98 -0.63 11.74
C PRO A 304 -11.76 -0.87 10.87
N THR A 305 -11.93 -1.63 9.79
CA THR A 305 -10.82 -1.95 8.90
C THR A 305 -11.11 -1.45 7.50
N VAL A 306 -10.18 -0.68 6.98
CA VAL A 306 -10.19 -0.19 5.61
C VAL A 306 -9.46 -1.19 4.72
N LEU A 307 -10.10 -1.61 3.64
CA LEU A 307 -9.50 -2.43 2.59
C LEU A 307 -9.44 -1.62 1.30
N LEU A 308 -8.23 -1.44 0.76
CA LEU A 308 -8.04 -0.77 -0.52
C LEU A 308 -8.46 -1.72 -1.65
N TRP A 309 -9.53 -1.36 -2.36
CA TRP A 309 -10.05 -2.12 -3.50
C TRP A 309 -9.70 -1.39 -4.80
N GLU A 310 -8.53 -1.70 -5.34
CA GLU A 310 -7.87 -0.92 -6.37
C GLU A 310 -8.28 -1.29 -7.80
N ARG A 311 -8.82 -2.50 -8.01
CA ARG A 311 -9.03 -3.07 -9.34
C ARG A 311 -10.46 -3.46 -9.61
N ASN A 312 -10.90 -3.23 -10.86
CA ASN A 312 -12.22 -3.65 -11.30
C ASN A 312 -12.26 -5.19 -11.49
N PRO A 313 -13.20 -5.90 -10.83
CA PRO A 313 -13.35 -7.35 -10.98
C PRO A 313 -13.57 -7.82 -12.42
N VAL A 314 -14.08 -6.97 -13.31
CA VAL A 314 -14.27 -7.28 -14.73
C VAL A 314 -12.95 -7.62 -15.44
N HIS A 315 -11.83 -7.13 -14.96
CA HIS A 315 -10.52 -7.46 -15.54
C HIS A 315 -10.06 -8.90 -15.22
N PHE A 316 -10.74 -9.57 -14.28
CA PHE A 316 -10.41 -10.91 -13.79
C PHE A 316 -11.55 -11.91 -14.01
N LEU A 317 -12.28 -11.77 -15.12
CA LEU A 317 -13.50 -12.52 -15.42
C LEU A 317 -13.36 -14.01 -15.19
N LYS A 318 -12.27 -14.65 -15.64
CA LYS A 318 -12.08 -16.10 -15.46
C LYS A 318 -12.11 -16.48 -13.99
N THR A 319 -11.29 -15.86 -13.16
CA THR A 319 -11.23 -16.16 -11.72
C THR A 319 -12.57 -15.88 -11.03
N VAL A 320 -13.22 -14.76 -11.38
CA VAL A 320 -14.52 -14.40 -10.82
C VAL A 320 -15.62 -15.37 -11.24
N GLN A 321 -15.66 -15.79 -12.50
CA GLN A 321 -16.61 -16.78 -13.01
C GLN A 321 -16.40 -18.15 -12.35
N ASP A 322 -15.16 -18.61 -12.25
CA ASP A 322 -14.81 -19.88 -11.60
C ASP A 322 -15.26 -19.88 -10.12
N ALA A 323 -15.09 -18.74 -9.43
CA ALA A 323 -15.46 -18.61 -8.03
C ALA A 323 -16.97 -18.43 -7.79
N THR A 324 -17.70 -17.76 -8.68
CA THR A 324 -19.10 -17.36 -8.45
C THR A 324 -20.11 -18.20 -9.25
N GLY A 325 -19.70 -18.80 -10.34
CA GLY A 325 -20.57 -19.45 -11.31
C GLY A 325 -21.38 -18.49 -12.20
N LEU A 326 -21.13 -17.19 -12.11
CA LEU A 326 -21.86 -16.16 -12.85
C LEU A 326 -21.36 -16.04 -14.29
N THR A 327 -22.24 -15.63 -15.20
CA THR A 327 -21.87 -15.21 -16.54
C THR A 327 -21.25 -13.81 -16.53
N LYS A 328 -20.51 -13.45 -17.59
CA LYS A 328 -19.94 -12.11 -17.75
C LYS A 328 -20.99 -11.00 -17.58
N ASN A 329 -22.15 -11.14 -18.21
CA ASN A 329 -23.22 -10.14 -18.17
C ASN A 329 -23.79 -9.94 -16.75
N GLU A 330 -23.92 -11.04 -15.98
CA GLU A 330 -24.36 -10.96 -14.57
C GLU A 330 -23.31 -10.26 -13.70
N ILE A 331 -22.02 -10.56 -13.89
CA ILE A 331 -20.92 -9.91 -13.20
C ILE A 331 -20.92 -8.40 -13.49
N GLU A 332 -20.96 -7.98 -14.75
CA GLU A 332 -21.01 -6.58 -15.15
C GLU A 332 -22.23 -5.85 -14.57
N LYS A 333 -23.41 -6.51 -14.56
CA LYS A 333 -24.63 -5.94 -13.98
C LYS A 333 -24.48 -5.69 -12.48
N ILE A 334 -23.93 -6.65 -11.74
CA ILE A 334 -23.73 -6.51 -10.29
C ILE A 334 -22.71 -5.40 -9.99
N ILE A 335 -21.58 -5.38 -10.70
CA ILE A 335 -20.52 -4.40 -10.51
C ILE A 335 -21.02 -2.98 -10.76
N ASN A 336 -21.86 -2.77 -11.76
CA ASN A 336 -22.44 -1.45 -12.07
C ASN A 336 -23.50 -1.00 -11.05
N GLN A 337 -24.00 -1.89 -10.18
CA GLN A 337 -24.95 -1.55 -9.12
C GLN A 337 -24.24 -1.20 -7.78
N VAL A 338 -23.02 -1.65 -7.62
CA VAL A 338 -22.18 -1.40 -6.43
C VAL A 338 -21.42 -0.09 -6.57
#